data_42df95a1c0ee3d08ca6d0a5b988b85e8
#
_entry.id   42df95a1c0ee3d08ca6d0a5b988b85e8
#
_cell.length_a   1.000
_cell.length_b   1.000
_cell.length_c   1.000
_cell.angle_alpha   90.00
_cell.angle_beta   90.00
_cell.angle_gamma   90.00
#
_symmetry.space_group_name_H-M   'P 1'
#
loop_
_entity.id
_entity.type
_entity.pdbx_description
1 polymer ?
#
loop_
_entity_poly.entity_id
_entity_poly.type
_entity_poly.pdbx_seq_one_letter_code
_entity_poly.pdbx_strand_id
1 'polypeptide(L)'
;MRVASTEVQNNFGKYLSLAAASEEIIITRNGKDIAKIVSCSDGPVVNEECCIYENENGPRITYDEFIKLTEESEQRYELIDGELFLLASPSYAHQTAISEILYHFHSFFKGKKCRPLTSPFDVTLIKDQNNKNVVQPDVLVICDTENIDAKGKYWGVPTLVVEVLSPSSKKHDMLRKLNLYTLTGIKEFWLVDTDKKIVYTYQFENKVIVDNNAFFKRDVLTSFAFDGLEVPLEEVFI
;
A
#
# COMPACT_ATOMS: atom_id res chain seq x y z
N MET A 1 -3.28 -4.18 -32.45
CA MET A 1 -4.61 -4.85 -32.63
C MET A 1 -5.46 -4.72 -31.36
N ARG A 2 -6.85 -4.84 -31.45
CA ARG A 2 -7.74 -4.83 -30.27
C ARG A 2 -8.19 -6.25 -29.93
N VAL A 3 -8.11 -6.63 -28.65
CA VAL A 3 -8.40 -7.99 -28.17
C VAL A 3 -9.19 -7.92 -26.86
N ALA A 4 -10.17 -8.80 -26.70
CA ALA A 4 -10.94 -8.87 -25.46
C ALA A 4 -10.06 -9.35 -24.28
N SER A 5 -10.28 -8.81 -23.08
CA SER A 5 -9.51 -9.17 -21.88
C SER A 5 -9.54 -10.66 -21.57
N THR A 6 -10.68 -11.31 -21.78
CA THR A 6 -10.83 -12.77 -21.60
C THR A 6 -9.98 -13.59 -22.57
N GLU A 7 -9.81 -13.12 -23.80
CA GLU A 7 -8.95 -13.79 -24.77
C GLU A 7 -7.46 -13.61 -24.45
N VAL A 8 -7.08 -12.42 -23.97
CA VAL A 8 -5.70 -12.16 -23.51
C VAL A 8 -5.38 -13.05 -22.31
N GLN A 9 -6.28 -13.20 -21.34
CA GLN A 9 -6.09 -14.07 -20.17
C GLN A 9 -5.82 -15.53 -20.59
N ASN A 10 -6.59 -16.03 -21.56
CA ASN A 10 -6.46 -17.42 -22.01
C ASN A 10 -5.23 -17.69 -22.90
N ASN A 11 -4.67 -16.64 -23.52
CA ASN A 11 -3.59 -16.75 -24.51
C ASN A 11 -2.48 -15.72 -24.25
N PHE A 12 -2.18 -15.41 -23.01
CA PHE A 12 -1.26 -14.32 -22.64
C PHE A 12 0.11 -14.42 -23.32
N GLY A 13 0.70 -15.62 -23.33
CA GLY A 13 1.99 -15.88 -23.99
C GLY A 13 2.00 -15.55 -25.48
N LYS A 14 0.90 -15.80 -26.20
CA LYS A 14 0.74 -15.43 -27.62
C LYS A 14 0.82 -13.90 -27.80
N TYR A 15 0.10 -13.15 -26.95
CA TYR A 15 0.06 -11.69 -27.05
C TYR A 15 1.35 -11.03 -26.59
N LEU A 16 2.08 -11.64 -25.65
CA LEU A 16 3.45 -11.22 -25.32
C LEU A 16 4.40 -11.40 -26.48
N SER A 17 4.34 -12.54 -27.18
CA SER A 17 5.19 -12.79 -28.37
C SER A 17 4.89 -11.82 -29.51
N LEU A 18 3.62 -11.47 -29.73
CA LEU A 18 3.22 -10.48 -30.72
C LEU A 18 3.69 -9.08 -30.34
N ALA A 19 3.56 -8.69 -29.07
CA ALA A 19 4.09 -7.42 -28.59
C ALA A 19 5.61 -7.36 -28.71
N ALA A 20 6.35 -8.42 -28.37
CA ALA A 20 7.80 -8.51 -28.56
C ALA A 20 8.22 -8.38 -30.05
N ALA A 21 7.33 -8.72 -30.99
CA ALA A 21 7.51 -8.49 -32.43
C ALA A 21 7.07 -7.09 -32.88
N SER A 22 6.99 -6.12 -31.97
CA SER A 22 6.60 -4.72 -32.21
C SER A 22 5.13 -4.50 -32.61
N GLU A 23 4.24 -5.43 -32.28
CA GLU A 23 2.80 -5.25 -32.44
C GLU A 23 2.19 -4.57 -31.21
N GLU A 24 1.41 -3.50 -31.40
CA GLU A 24 0.64 -2.91 -30.30
C GLU A 24 -0.66 -3.70 -30.07
N ILE A 25 -0.83 -4.24 -28.86
CA ILE A 25 -2.00 -5.00 -28.46
C ILE A 25 -2.85 -4.15 -27.49
N ILE A 26 -4.03 -3.73 -27.91
CA ILE A 26 -4.97 -2.98 -27.09
C ILE A 26 -5.96 -3.97 -26.48
N ILE A 27 -6.03 -4.01 -25.15
CA ILE A 27 -6.92 -4.89 -24.39
C ILE A 27 -8.24 -4.17 -24.17
N THR A 28 -9.35 -4.81 -24.56
CA THR A 28 -10.68 -4.23 -24.40
C THR A 28 -11.54 -5.02 -23.41
N ARG A 29 -12.43 -4.32 -22.70
CA ARG A 29 -13.45 -4.91 -21.85
C ARG A 29 -14.74 -4.13 -21.98
N ASN A 30 -15.84 -4.83 -22.30
CA ASN A 30 -17.16 -4.22 -22.55
C ASN A 30 -17.10 -3.11 -23.61
N GLY A 31 -16.30 -3.32 -24.68
CA GLY A 31 -16.14 -2.37 -25.78
C GLY A 31 -15.28 -1.14 -25.48
N LYS A 32 -14.64 -1.05 -24.31
CA LYS A 32 -13.73 0.04 -23.93
C LYS A 32 -12.30 -0.46 -23.87
N ASP A 33 -11.36 0.36 -24.34
CA ASP A 33 -9.93 0.12 -24.21
C ASP A 33 -9.55 0.28 -22.72
N ILE A 34 -8.89 -0.72 -22.13
CA ILE A 34 -8.55 -0.75 -20.69
C ILE A 34 -7.06 -0.84 -20.41
N ALA A 35 -6.28 -1.39 -21.34
CA ALA A 35 -4.83 -1.52 -21.24
C ALA A 35 -4.21 -1.76 -22.62
N LYS A 36 -2.88 -1.69 -22.71
CA LYS A 36 -2.14 -2.12 -23.88
C LYS A 36 -0.86 -2.89 -23.50
N ILE A 37 -0.46 -3.83 -24.38
CA ILE A 37 0.82 -4.50 -24.32
C ILE A 37 1.66 -4.01 -25.50
N VAL A 38 2.87 -3.55 -25.22
CA VAL A 38 3.84 -3.09 -26.23
C VAL A 38 5.21 -3.74 -25.94
N SER A 39 6.08 -3.83 -26.96
CA SER A 39 7.46 -4.27 -26.75
C SER A 39 8.24 -3.21 -25.96
N CYS A 40 9.11 -3.66 -25.04
CA CYS A 40 10.19 -2.83 -24.54
C CYS A 40 11.28 -2.83 -25.64
N SER A 41 11.27 -1.85 -26.55
CA SER A 41 12.41 -1.63 -27.43
C SER A 41 13.56 -1.08 -26.61
N ASP A 42 14.82 -1.42 -26.95
CA ASP A 42 16.06 -0.93 -26.32
C ASP A 42 16.32 0.59 -26.53
N GLY A 43 15.27 1.38 -26.65
CA GLY A 43 15.31 2.83 -26.47
C GLY A 43 15.37 3.15 -24.98
N PRO A 44 15.74 4.38 -24.58
CA PRO A 44 15.63 4.77 -23.19
C PRO A 44 14.24 4.32 -22.72
N VAL A 45 14.19 3.55 -21.64
CA VAL A 45 12.93 3.14 -21.02
C VAL A 45 12.17 4.45 -20.87
N VAL A 46 11.30 4.72 -21.83
CA VAL A 46 10.29 5.74 -21.66
C VAL A 46 9.52 5.14 -20.52
N ASN A 47 9.79 5.68 -19.33
CA ASN A 47 9.11 5.36 -18.14
C ASN A 47 7.70 4.99 -18.51
N GLU A 48 7.24 3.83 -18.02
CA GLU A 48 5.83 3.70 -17.84
C GLU A 48 5.33 5.08 -17.43
N GLU A 49 4.65 5.75 -18.33
CA GLU A 49 3.57 6.62 -17.95
C GLU A 49 2.45 5.69 -17.42
N CYS A 50 2.74 4.91 -16.42
CA CYS A 50 1.93 4.90 -15.25
C CYS A 50 1.71 6.37 -15.00
N CYS A 51 0.49 6.85 -15.23
CA CYS A 51 0.14 8.25 -15.01
C CYS A 51 0.51 8.61 -13.59
N ILE A 52 1.79 8.80 -13.35
CA ILE A 52 2.30 9.65 -12.34
C ILE A 52 1.84 11.01 -12.89
N TYR A 53 0.64 11.41 -12.50
CA TYR A 53 0.43 12.80 -12.29
C TYR A 53 1.40 13.12 -11.16
N GLU A 54 2.67 13.24 -11.50
CA GLU A 54 3.55 14.10 -10.77
C GLU A 54 2.82 15.43 -10.79
N ASN A 55 2.26 15.78 -9.67
CA ASN A 55 2.07 17.16 -9.34
C ASN A 55 3.50 17.68 -9.19
N GLU A 56 4.20 17.83 -10.32
CA GLU A 56 5.58 18.32 -10.39
C GLU A 56 5.72 19.73 -9.80
N ASN A 57 4.63 20.33 -9.31
CA ASN A 57 4.53 21.68 -8.85
C ASN A 57 4.14 21.84 -7.37
N GLY A 58 4.00 20.77 -6.59
CA GLY A 58 3.91 20.88 -5.14
C GLY A 58 5.29 21.17 -4.55
N PRO A 59 5.44 22.14 -3.60
CA PRO A 59 6.71 22.33 -2.93
C PRO A 59 7.09 21.05 -2.20
N ARG A 60 8.18 20.41 -2.64
CA ARG A 60 8.78 19.31 -1.89
C ARG A 60 9.43 19.86 -0.65
N ILE A 61 9.15 19.24 0.50
CA ILE A 61 9.73 19.64 1.78
C ILE A 61 10.69 18.56 2.28
N THR A 62 11.69 19.01 3.01
CA THR A 62 12.61 18.12 3.70
C THR A 62 11.99 17.53 4.96
N TYR A 63 12.58 16.46 5.50
CA TYR A 63 12.18 15.89 6.78
C TYR A 63 12.21 16.92 7.93
N ASP A 64 13.22 17.80 7.96
CA ASP A 64 13.38 18.80 9.03
C ASP A 64 12.29 19.89 8.92
N GLU A 65 11.91 20.29 7.71
CA GLU A 65 10.77 21.21 7.48
C GLU A 65 9.45 20.55 7.87
N PHE A 66 9.27 19.25 7.56
CA PHE A 66 8.10 18.49 7.98
C PHE A 66 7.97 18.45 9.51
N ILE A 67 9.06 18.19 10.25
CA ILE A 67 9.03 18.17 11.72
C ILE A 67 8.62 19.55 12.28
N LYS A 68 9.19 20.64 11.77
CA LYS A 68 8.81 22.00 12.20
C LYS A 68 7.33 22.28 11.95
N LEU A 69 6.84 21.94 10.75
CA LEU A 69 5.44 22.14 10.39
C LEU A 69 4.49 21.35 11.33
N THR A 70 4.83 20.10 11.64
CA THR A 70 3.98 19.25 12.49
C THR A 70 4.02 19.64 13.98
N GLU A 71 5.14 20.21 14.46
CA GLU A 71 5.24 20.76 15.82
C GLU A 71 4.39 22.04 16.01
N GLU A 72 4.12 22.79 14.94
CA GLU A 72 3.32 24.01 14.94
C GLU A 72 1.86 23.81 14.55
N SER A 73 1.47 22.61 14.13
CA SER A 73 0.14 22.30 13.59
C SER A 73 -0.62 21.29 14.44
N GLU A 74 -1.92 21.51 14.64
CA GLU A 74 -2.84 20.53 15.22
C GLU A 74 -3.34 19.51 14.18
N GLN A 75 -3.03 19.72 12.90
CA GLN A 75 -3.40 18.80 11.82
C GLN A 75 -2.39 17.66 11.69
N ARG A 76 -2.86 16.51 11.20
CA ARG A 76 -2.02 15.34 10.96
C ARG A 76 -1.59 15.30 9.51
N TYR A 77 -0.31 15.02 9.30
CA TYR A 77 0.30 14.95 7.97
C TYR A 77 1.14 13.70 7.81
N GLU A 78 1.26 13.25 6.58
CA GLU A 78 2.27 12.28 6.14
C GLU A 78 3.26 12.99 5.20
N LEU A 79 4.50 12.49 5.17
CA LEU A 79 5.55 12.90 4.25
C LEU A 79 5.96 11.69 3.42
N ILE A 80 5.72 11.71 2.12
CA ILE A 80 6.10 10.62 1.21
C ILE A 80 6.85 11.21 0.02
N ASP A 81 8.11 10.79 -0.17
CA ASP A 81 9.02 11.26 -1.23
C ASP A 81 9.12 12.81 -1.32
N GLY A 82 9.06 13.48 -0.15
CA GLY A 82 9.12 14.93 -0.02
C GLY A 82 7.77 15.64 -0.22
N GLU A 83 6.70 14.93 -0.54
CA GLU A 83 5.37 15.50 -0.66
C GLU A 83 4.59 15.39 0.65
N LEU A 84 3.84 16.46 0.98
CA LEU A 84 3.05 16.57 2.19
C LEU A 84 1.60 16.16 1.93
N PHE A 85 1.08 15.23 2.74
CA PHE A 85 -0.30 14.77 2.67
C PHE A 85 -1.03 15.10 3.95
N LEU A 86 -2.13 15.85 3.85
CA LEU A 86 -3.03 16.13 4.96
C LEU A 86 -3.97 14.93 5.17
N LEU A 87 -4.00 14.39 6.38
CA LEU A 87 -4.88 13.29 6.74
C LEU A 87 -6.29 13.82 7.08
N ALA A 88 -7.29 13.30 6.38
CA ALA A 88 -8.70 13.63 6.60
C ALA A 88 -9.31 12.77 7.73
N SER A 89 -10.45 13.23 8.27
CA SER A 89 -11.23 12.42 9.21
C SER A 89 -11.84 11.21 8.50
N PRO A 90 -11.71 10.01 9.08
CA PRO A 90 -12.19 8.77 8.47
C PRO A 90 -13.71 8.62 8.55
N SER A 91 -14.28 7.76 7.68
CA SER A 91 -15.69 7.39 7.70
C SER A 91 -15.97 6.34 8.78
N TYR A 92 -17.27 6.11 9.09
CA TYR A 92 -17.70 5.04 10.01
C TYR A 92 -17.22 3.66 9.56
N ALA A 93 -17.43 3.30 8.28
CA ALA A 93 -17.00 2.00 7.75
C ALA A 93 -15.48 1.81 7.84
N HIS A 94 -14.70 2.85 7.59
CA HIS A 94 -13.25 2.85 7.75
C HIS A 94 -12.85 2.56 9.21
N GLN A 95 -13.45 3.27 10.18
CA GLN A 95 -13.14 3.07 11.61
C GLN A 95 -13.56 1.71 12.12
N THR A 96 -14.70 1.18 11.67
CA THR A 96 -15.14 -0.16 12.04
C THR A 96 -14.17 -1.22 11.53
N ALA A 97 -13.74 -1.12 10.27
CA ALA A 97 -12.76 -2.06 9.72
C ALA A 97 -11.44 -2.06 10.51
N ILE A 98 -10.92 -0.87 10.89
CA ILE A 98 -9.74 -0.75 11.75
C ILE A 98 -9.97 -1.44 13.10
N SER A 99 -11.12 -1.18 13.74
CA SER A 99 -11.42 -1.70 15.07
C SER A 99 -11.48 -3.22 15.10
N GLU A 100 -12.14 -3.84 14.11
CA GLU A 100 -12.24 -5.30 14.01
C GLU A 100 -10.90 -5.95 13.69
N ILE A 101 -10.14 -5.42 12.73
CA ILE A 101 -8.80 -5.92 12.42
C ILE A 101 -7.89 -5.81 13.65
N LEU A 102 -7.91 -4.68 14.35
CA LEU A 102 -7.11 -4.46 15.55
C LEU A 102 -7.50 -5.41 16.67
N TYR A 103 -8.79 -5.73 16.84
CA TYR A 103 -9.26 -6.71 17.81
C TYR A 103 -8.66 -8.10 17.56
N HIS A 104 -8.70 -8.59 16.32
CA HIS A 104 -8.09 -9.88 15.95
C HIS A 104 -6.58 -9.86 16.16
N PHE A 105 -5.91 -8.75 15.81
CA PHE A 105 -4.47 -8.61 16.04
C PHE A 105 -4.13 -8.62 17.51
N HIS A 106 -4.84 -7.86 18.35
CA HIS A 106 -4.62 -7.87 19.80
C HIS A 106 -4.85 -9.26 20.41
N SER A 107 -5.88 -9.96 19.97
CA SER A 107 -6.18 -11.32 20.42
C SER A 107 -5.03 -12.28 20.09
N PHE A 108 -4.54 -12.22 18.85
CA PHE A 108 -3.44 -13.08 18.38
C PHE A 108 -2.09 -12.76 19.03
N PHE A 109 -1.77 -11.47 19.18
CA PHE A 109 -0.47 -11.03 19.72
C PHE A 109 -0.42 -10.99 21.26
N LYS A 110 -1.50 -11.32 21.95
CA LYS A 110 -1.51 -11.36 23.40
C LYS A 110 -0.45 -12.31 23.96
N GLY A 111 0.47 -11.76 24.77
CA GLY A 111 1.59 -12.52 25.33
C GLY A 111 2.76 -12.78 24.38
N LYS A 112 2.70 -12.32 23.12
CA LYS A 112 3.79 -12.42 22.15
C LYS A 112 4.68 -11.16 22.18
N LYS A 113 5.86 -11.22 21.53
CA LYS A 113 6.81 -10.10 21.46
C LYS A 113 6.27 -8.92 20.64
N CYS A 114 5.63 -9.21 19.50
CA CYS A 114 5.15 -8.18 18.57
C CYS A 114 3.92 -7.45 19.13
N ARG A 115 3.76 -6.19 18.73
CA ARG A 115 2.68 -5.31 19.20
C ARG A 115 1.91 -4.74 18.03
N PRO A 116 0.58 -4.96 17.95
CA PRO A 116 -0.28 -4.22 17.05
C PRO A 116 -0.53 -2.81 17.60
N LEU A 117 -0.48 -1.83 16.71
CA LEU A 117 -0.75 -0.42 16.99
C LEU A 117 -1.66 0.14 15.90
N THR A 118 -2.26 1.30 16.17
CA THR A 118 -3.12 2.03 15.22
C THR A 118 -2.74 3.50 15.15
N SER A 119 -3.11 4.18 14.07
CA SER A 119 -2.95 5.64 13.96
C SER A 119 -3.75 6.37 15.07
N PRO A 120 -3.31 7.57 15.52
CA PRO A 120 -2.12 8.28 15.06
C PRO A 120 -0.83 7.74 15.69
N PHE A 121 0.09 7.27 14.88
CA PHE A 121 1.41 6.81 15.32
C PHE A 121 2.42 7.00 14.18
N ASP A 122 3.40 7.90 14.40
CA ASP A 122 4.40 8.22 13.39
C ASP A 122 5.39 7.09 13.18
N VAL A 123 5.47 6.60 11.96
CA VAL A 123 6.46 5.64 11.48
C VAL A 123 7.41 6.34 10.51
N THR A 124 8.68 6.47 10.88
CA THR A 124 9.68 7.04 9.99
C THR A 124 10.37 5.93 9.19
N LEU A 125 10.07 5.86 7.91
CA LEU A 125 10.62 4.89 6.97
C LEU A 125 11.74 5.51 6.15
N ILE A 126 12.88 4.81 6.06
CA ILE A 126 14.06 5.26 5.32
C ILE A 126 14.18 4.43 4.04
N LYS A 127 13.94 5.06 2.90
CA LYS A 127 14.01 4.43 1.58
C LYS A 127 15.45 4.32 1.09
N ASP A 128 16.22 5.37 1.30
CA ASP A 128 17.66 5.48 1.07
C ASP A 128 18.28 6.51 2.04
N GLN A 129 19.60 6.74 1.97
CA GLN A 129 20.34 7.56 2.95
C GLN A 129 19.77 8.98 3.18
N ASN A 130 19.05 9.53 2.20
CA ASN A 130 18.54 10.90 2.25
C ASN A 130 17.01 11.01 2.17
N ASN A 131 16.30 9.89 1.90
CA ASN A 131 14.87 9.90 1.71
C ASN A 131 14.15 9.33 2.93
N LYS A 132 13.82 10.21 3.88
CA LYS A 132 13.01 9.91 5.06
C LYS A 132 11.54 10.19 4.77
N ASN A 133 10.72 9.21 5.01
CA ASN A 133 9.27 9.28 4.86
C ASN A 133 8.62 9.12 6.22
N VAL A 134 7.54 9.84 6.49
CA VAL A 134 6.76 9.70 7.73
C VAL A 134 5.33 9.35 7.35
N VAL A 135 4.87 8.20 7.82
CA VAL A 135 3.51 7.71 7.57
C VAL A 135 2.81 7.37 8.88
N GLN A 136 1.48 7.39 8.86
CA GLN A 136 0.63 6.99 9.98
C GLN A 136 -0.31 5.86 9.52
N PRO A 137 0.18 4.62 9.40
CA PRO A 137 -0.65 3.51 8.94
C PRO A 137 -1.87 3.30 9.84
N ASP A 138 -3.00 2.93 9.26
CA ASP A 138 -4.23 2.69 10.00
C ASP A 138 -4.07 1.60 11.06
N VAL A 139 -3.43 0.47 10.69
CA VAL A 139 -2.99 -0.57 11.64
C VAL A 139 -1.61 -1.05 11.24
N LEU A 140 -0.76 -1.33 12.23
CA LEU A 140 0.58 -1.88 11.99
C LEU A 140 0.98 -2.87 13.07
N VAL A 141 1.92 -3.74 12.77
CA VAL A 141 2.53 -4.66 13.73
C VAL A 141 4.04 -4.44 13.78
N ILE A 142 4.56 -4.06 14.94
CA ILE A 142 5.99 -3.91 15.20
C ILE A 142 6.51 -5.02 16.10
N CYS A 143 7.73 -5.51 15.85
CA CYS A 143 8.37 -6.58 16.63
C CYS A 143 9.69 -6.15 17.27
N ASP A 144 10.10 -4.90 17.09
CA ASP A 144 11.37 -4.28 17.44
C ASP A 144 11.15 -2.93 18.17
N THR A 145 10.50 -2.99 19.31
CA THR A 145 10.14 -1.81 20.12
C THR A 145 11.34 -0.99 20.58
N GLU A 146 12.54 -1.54 20.52
CA GLU A 146 13.82 -0.85 20.73
C GLU A 146 14.08 0.28 19.75
N ASN A 147 13.40 0.29 18.60
CA ASN A 147 13.47 1.35 17.59
C ASN A 147 12.49 2.52 17.85
N ILE A 148 11.81 2.53 19.00
CA ILE A 148 11.01 3.68 19.45
C ILE A 148 11.94 4.64 20.21
N ASP A 149 12.01 5.89 19.77
CA ASP A 149 12.83 6.90 20.41
C ASP A 149 12.21 7.46 21.71
N ALA A 150 12.96 8.31 22.40
CA ALA A 150 12.53 8.93 23.67
C ALA A 150 11.29 9.87 23.49
N LYS A 151 10.97 10.29 22.27
CA LYS A 151 9.78 11.08 21.92
C LYS A 151 8.59 10.20 21.53
N GLY A 152 8.75 8.87 21.53
CA GLY A 152 7.71 7.91 21.14
C GLY A 152 7.56 7.72 19.62
N LYS A 153 8.49 8.20 18.79
CA LYS A 153 8.47 8.00 17.33
C LYS A 153 9.18 6.70 16.98
N TYR A 154 8.65 5.98 16.01
CA TYR A 154 9.19 4.71 15.59
C TYR A 154 10.04 4.84 14.32
N TRP A 155 11.28 4.35 14.39
CA TRP A 155 12.31 4.40 13.35
C TRP A 155 12.65 3.03 12.74
N GLY A 156 11.88 2.03 13.12
CA GLY A 156 12.01 0.68 12.60
C GLY A 156 11.17 0.45 11.35
N VAL A 157 11.13 -0.82 10.92
CA VAL A 157 10.29 -1.25 9.81
C VAL A 157 9.18 -2.16 10.35
N PRO A 158 7.90 -1.75 10.29
CA PRO A 158 6.80 -2.61 10.68
C PRO A 158 6.84 -3.94 9.93
N THR A 159 6.51 -5.04 10.59
CA THR A 159 6.45 -6.35 9.92
C THR A 159 5.22 -6.45 9.02
N LEU A 160 4.08 -5.92 9.48
CA LEU A 160 2.83 -5.88 8.75
C LEU A 160 2.22 -4.49 8.86
N VAL A 161 1.67 -3.99 7.76
CA VAL A 161 0.94 -2.72 7.67
C VAL A 161 -0.43 -2.95 7.04
N VAL A 162 -1.43 -2.27 7.55
CA VAL A 162 -2.80 -2.25 7.01
C VAL A 162 -3.20 -0.81 6.71
N GLU A 163 -3.70 -0.57 5.52
CA GLU A 163 -4.32 0.69 5.11
C GLU A 163 -5.77 0.43 4.69
N VAL A 164 -6.67 1.21 5.22
CA VAL A 164 -8.09 1.13 4.87
C VAL A 164 -8.44 2.27 3.93
N LEU A 165 -8.92 1.95 2.74
CA LEU A 165 -9.27 2.95 1.75
C LEU A 165 -10.45 3.79 2.23
N SER A 166 -10.30 5.10 2.10
CA SER A 166 -11.40 6.05 2.23
C SER A 166 -11.89 6.50 0.84
N PRO A 167 -13.14 6.94 0.67
CA PRO A 167 -13.63 7.49 -0.60
C PRO A 167 -12.79 8.67 -1.12
N SER A 168 -12.09 9.36 -0.23
CA SER A 168 -11.20 10.48 -0.55
C SER A 168 -9.76 10.06 -0.84
N SER A 169 -9.34 8.85 -0.47
CA SER A 169 -7.99 8.36 -0.80
C SER A 169 -7.92 8.10 -2.30
N LYS A 170 -7.19 8.95 -2.98
CA LYS A 170 -6.97 8.85 -4.43
C LYS A 170 -6.15 7.58 -4.70
N LYS A 171 -6.42 6.89 -5.82
CA LYS A 171 -5.63 5.74 -6.30
C LYS A 171 -4.12 5.99 -6.32
N HIS A 172 -3.72 7.24 -6.47
CA HIS A 172 -2.31 7.67 -6.46
C HIS A 172 -1.63 7.53 -5.09
N ASP A 173 -2.32 7.88 -4.00
CA ASP A 173 -1.79 7.76 -2.65
C ASP A 173 -1.50 6.28 -2.32
N MET A 174 -2.39 5.41 -2.73
CA MET A 174 -2.25 3.97 -2.57
C MET A 174 -1.04 3.37 -3.30
N LEU A 175 -0.80 3.77 -4.55
CA LEU A 175 0.35 3.29 -5.32
C LEU A 175 1.68 3.79 -4.73
N ARG A 176 1.71 5.04 -4.21
CA ARG A 176 2.87 5.60 -3.52
C ARG A 176 3.18 4.84 -2.22
N LYS A 177 2.16 4.57 -1.41
CA LYS A 177 2.32 3.79 -0.18
C LYS A 177 2.76 2.35 -0.48
N LEU A 178 2.16 1.69 -1.48
CA LEU A 178 2.58 0.35 -1.92
C LEU A 178 4.07 0.35 -2.32
N ASN A 179 4.49 1.33 -3.15
CA ASN A 179 5.89 1.47 -3.55
C ASN A 179 6.82 1.76 -2.35
N LEU A 180 6.43 2.66 -1.45
CA LEU A 180 7.17 2.97 -0.24
C LEU A 180 7.36 1.72 0.62
N TYR A 181 6.29 0.98 0.89
CA TYR A 181 6.32 -0.23 1.72
C TYR A 181 7.16 -1.35 1.09
N THR A 182 7.06 -1.51 -0.24
CA THR A 182 7.92 -2.45 -0.98
C THR A 182 9.40 -2.13 -0.79
N LEU A 183 9.78 -0.85 -0.95
CA LEU A 183 11.19 -0.43 -0.94
C LEU A 183 11.81 -0.31 0.45
N THR A 184 11.00 -0.22 1.50
CA THR A 184 11.48 -0.05 2.89
C THR A 184 11.64 -1.34 3.67
N GLY A 185 11.19 -2.48 3.12
CA GLY A 185 11.44 -3.80 3.70
C GLY A 185 10.34 -4.30 4.65
N ILE A 186 9.15 -3.71 4.59
CA ILE A 186 7.95 -4.28 5.19
C ILE A 186 7.76 -5.70 4.63
N LYS A 187 7.29 -6.65 5.44
CA LYS A 187 7.11 -8.04 4.99
C LYS A 187 5.73 -8.28 4.39
N GLU A 188 4.72 -7.59 4.90
CA GLU A 188 3.34 -7.79 4.48
C GLU A 188 2.55 -6.49 4.53
N PHE A 189 1.73 -6.26 3.50
CA PHE A 189 0.84 -5.11 3.40
C PHE A 189 -0.57 -5.55 3.04
N TRP A 190 -1.56 -5.07 3.80
CA TRP A 190 -2.98 -5.27 3.53
C TRP A 190 -3.63 -3.96 3.13
N LEU A 191 -4.36 -4.00 2.05
CA LEU A 191 -5.15 -2.90 1.55
C LEU A 191 -6.63 -3.25 1.60
N VAL A 192 -7.37 -2.58 2.46
CA VAL A 192 -8.77 -2.85 2.76
C VAL A 192 -9.67 -1.90 1.98
N ASP A 193 -10.45 -2.40 1.03
CA ASP A 193 -11.46 -1.65 0.28
C ASP A 193 -12.84 -1.92 0.90
N THR A 194 -13.30 -1.02 1.76
CA THR A 194 -14.59 -1.15 2.46
C THR A 194 -15.79 -1.04 1.53
N ASP A 195 -15.68 -0.29 0.42
CA ASP A 195 -16.76 -0.13 -0.55
C ASP A 195 -16.97 -1.40 -1.38
N LYS A 196 -15.86 -2.04 -1.80
CA LYS A 196 -15.90 -3.29 -2.56
C LYS A 196 -15.98 -4.53 -1.67
N LYS A 197 -15.72 -4.38 -0.36
CA LYS A 197 -15.62 -5.48 0.61
C LYS A 197 -14.57 -6.52 0.21
N ILE A 198 -13.36 -6.02 -0.11
CA ILE A 198 -12.20 -6.80 -0.55
C ILE A 198 -10.99 -6.35 0.26
N VAL A 199 -10.13 -7.30 0.65
CA VAL A 199 -8.78 -7.03 1.14
C VAL A 199 -7.78 -7.57 0.12
N TYR A 200 -6.90 -6.71 -0.35
CA TYR A 200 -5.73 -7.09 -1.13
C TYR A 200 -4.54 -7.24 -0.19
N THR A 201 -3.83 -8.35 -0.29
CA THR A 201 -2.62 -8.60 0.49
C THR A 201 -1.42 -8.69 -0.42
N TYR A 202 -0.29 -8.14 0.03
CA TYR A 202 0.98 -8.17 -0.68
C TYR A 202 2.06 -8.69 0.25
N GLN A 203 2.81 -9.69 -0.20
CA GLN A 203 4.01 -10.18 0.46
C GLN A 203 5.25 -9.62 -0.21
N PHE A 204 6.19 -9.14 0.59
CA PHE A 204 7.44 -8.56 0.09
C PHE A 204 8.64 -9.37 0.57
N GLU A 205 9.58 -9.61 -0.34
CA GLU A 205 10.92 -10.15 -0.05
C GLU A 205 11.93 -9.39 -0.90
N ASN A 206 13.07 -9.04 -0.30
CA ASN A 206 14.16 -8.35 -1.01
C ASN A 206 13.70 -7.11 -1.79
N LYS A 207 12.74 -6.35 -1.25
CA LYS A 207 12.17 -5.13 -1.85
C LYS A 207 11.42 -5.37 -3.16
N VAL A 208 10.85 -6.54 -3.34
CA VAL A 208 9.96 -6.87 -4.45
C VAL A 208 8.71 -7.56 -3.94
N ILE A 209 7.61 -7.44 -4.68
CA ILE A 209 6.38 -8.19 -4.41
C ILE A 209 6.61 -9.62 -4.90
N VAL A 210 6.55 -10.61 -3.98
CA VAL A 210 6.73 -12.03 -4.29
C VAL A 210 5.41 -12.78 -4.38
N ASP A 211 4.37 -12.29 -3.69
CA ASP A 211 3.02 -12.85 -3.76
C ASP A 211 1.96 -11.78 -3.47
N ASN A 212 0.77 -11.96 -4.02
CA ASN A 212 -0.38 -11.12 -3.73
C ASN A 212 -1.68 -11.93 -3.85
N ASN A 213 -2.66 -11.63 -2.97
CA ASN A 213 -3.95 -12.28 -2.96
C ASN A 213 -5.08 -11.26 -2.77
N ALA A 214 -6.31 -11.67 -3.07
CA ALA A 214 -7.52 -10.90 -2.81
C ALA A 214 -8.51 -11.76 -2.03
N PHE A 215 -8.96 -11.26 -0.88
CA PHE A 215 -9.92 -11.91 -0.01
C PHE A 215 -11.23 -11.12 0.00
N PHE A 216 -12.34 -11.82 -0.07
CA PHE A 216 -13.69 -11.24 -0.12
C PHE A 216 -14.40 -11.37 1.22
N LYS A 217 -15.52 -10.66 1.39
CA LYS A 217 -16.26 -10.58 2.66
C LYS A 217 -16.47 -11.92 3.41
N ARG A 218 -16.65 -13.03 2.69
CA ARG A 218 -16.91 -14.36 3.30
C ARG A 218 -15.66 -15.18 3.59
N ASP A 219 -14.50 -14.66 3.23
CA ASP A 219 -13.24 -15.36 3.40
C ASP A 219 -12.67 -15.12 4.80
N VAL A 220 -11.81 -16.02 5.23
CA VAL A 220 -10.91 -15.80 6.37
C VAL A 220 -9.57 -15.39 5.81
N LEU A 221 -9.16 -14.16 6.11
CA LEU A 221 -7.86 -13.66 5.68
C LEU A 221 -6.77 -14.21 6.58
N THR A 222 -5.72 -14.74 5.97
CA THR A 222 -4.55 -15.31 6.67
C THR A 222 -3.31 -14.47 6.38
N SER A 223 -2.46 -14.25 7.40
CA SER A 223 -1.21 -13.49 7.25
C SER A 223 -0.10 -14.36 6.68
N PHE A 224 0.73 -13.80 5.80
CA PHE A 224 1.98 -14.40 5.34
C PHE A 224 3.10 -14.28 6.39
N ALA A 225 3.17 -13.15 7.08
CA ALA A 225 4.24 -12.85 8.02
C ALA A 225 4.05 -13.51 9.39
N PHE A 226 2.81 -13.87 9.74
CA PHE A 226 2.46 -14.41 11.06
C PHE A 226 1.59 -15.64 10.94
N ASP A 227 2.21 -16.81 11.01
CA ASP A 227 1.50 -18.08 10.94
C ASP A 227 0.43 -18.20 12.03
N GLY A 228 -0.79 -18.56 11.62
CA GLY A 228 -1.97 -18.65 12.46
C GLY A 228 -2.64 -17.31 12.80
N LEU A 229 -2.20 -16.18 12.25
CA LEU A 229 -2.98 -14.94 12.30
C LEU A 229 -4.08 -14.99 11.24
N GLU A 230 -5.32 -15.04 11.71
CA GLU A 230 -6.52 -15.15 10.90
C GLU A 230 -7.49 -14.02 11.23
N VAL A 231 -8.15 -13.45 10.21
CA VAL A 231 -9.17 -12.42 10.37
C VAL A 231 -10.39 -12.78 9.52
N PRO A 232 -11.53 -13.14 10.13
CA PRO A 232 -12.79 -13.37 9.42
C PRO A 232 -13.30 -12.04 8.83
N LEU A 233 -13.32 -11.91 7.51
CA LEU A 233 -13.67 -10.65 6.86
C LEU A 233 -15.18 -10.32 6.94
N GLU A 234 -15.99 -11.29 7.32
CA GLU A 234 -17.40 -11.06 7.59
C GLU A 234 -17.64 -10.13 8.80
N GLU A 235 -16.69 -10.12 9.75
CA GLU A 235 -16.68 -9.24 10.93
C GLU A 235 -16.13 -7.84 10.59
N VAL A 236 -15.21 -7.75 9.63
CA VAL A 236 -14.58 -6.48 9.19
C VAL A 236 -15.52 -5.64 8.32
N PHE A 237 -16.30 -6.31 7.45
CA PHE A 237 -17.18 -5.64 6.50
C PHE A 237 -18.64 -5.69 6.95
N ILE A 238 -19.12 -4.60 7.46
CA ILE A 238 -20.50 -4.42 7.88
C ILE A 238 -21.48 -4.41 6.69
#